data_8050dd815f1dd54c298351902a85032d
#
_entry.id   8050dd815f1dd54c298351902a85032d
#
_cell.length_a   1.000
_cell.length_b   1.000
_cell.length_c   1.000
_cell.angle_alpha   90.00
_cell.angle_beta   90.00
_cell.angle_gamma   90.00
#
_symmetry.space_group_name_H-M   'P 1'
#
loop_
_entity.id
_entity.type
_entity.pdbx_description
1 polymer ?
#
loop_
_entity_poly.entity_id
_entity_poly.type
_entity_poly.pdbx_seq_one_letter_code
_entity_poly.pdbx_strand_id
1 'polypeptide(L)'
;MNLVDLAGSERLAQSGSTGDRLKEATKINLSLSSLCHVISALTDPKATHIPYRDSKLTRLLQDSLGGNTKTVMIANVGPADYNFDETMNTLRYASRAKNIQNKPRINEDPKDALLREY
;
A
#
# COMPACT_ATOMS: atom_id res chain seq x y z
N MET A 1 -4.95 16.14 -3.09
CA MET A 1 -5.50 14.76 -3.17
C MET A 1 -4.61 13.96 -4.10
N ASN A 2 -4.11 12.81 -3.67
CA ASN A 2 -3.29 11.92 -4.49
C ASN A 2 -4.13 10.70 -4.87
N LEU A 3 -4.19 10.39 -6.15
CA LEU A 3 -4.80 9.17 -6.67
C LEU A 3 -3.67 8.23 -7.10
N VAL A 4 -3.66 7.02 -6.57
CA VAL A 4 -2.59 6.04 -6.81
C VAL A 4 -3.22 4.78 -7.38
N ASP A 5 -2.78 4.42 -8.58
CA ASP A 5 -3.11 3.15 -9.24
C ASP A 5 -1.87 2.26 -9.23
N LEU A 6 -1.98 1.07 -8.65
CA LEU A 6 -0.87 0.13 -8.52
C LEU A 6 -0.85 -0.83 -9.72
N ALA A 7 0.35 -1.25 -10.11
CA ALA A 7 0.48 -2.32 -11.09
C ALA A 7 -0.20 -3.61 -10.58
N GLY A 8 -0.60 -4.47 -11.51
CA GLY A 8 -1.32 -5.70 -11.21
C GLY A 8 -0.56 -6.66 -10.29
N SER A 9 -1.32 -7.39 -9.48
CA SER A 9 -0.80 -8.36 -8.51
C SER A 9 -0.85 -9.80 -9.01
N GLU A 10 -1.15 -10.00 -10.29
CA GLU A 10 -1.24 -11.32 -10.91
C GLU A 10 0.07 -12.11 -10.80
N ARG A 11 -0.06 -13.42 -10.64
CA ARG A 11 1.09 -14.32 -10.57
C ARG A 11 1.84 -14.35 -11.91
N LEU A 12 3.18 -14.37 -11.85
CA LEU A 12 4.05 -14.44 -13.03
C LEU A 12 3.67 -15.60 -13.98
N ALA A 13 3.26 -16.74 -13.44
CA ALA A 13 2.82 -17.90 -14.20
C ALA A 13 1.59 -17.62 -15.07
N GLN A 14 0.72 -16.70 -14.67
CA GLN A 14 -0.49 -16.31 -15.40
C GLN A 14 -0.21 -15.24 -16.47
N SER A 15 0.86 -14.46 -16.30
CA SER A 15 1.17 -13.38 -17.24
C SER A 15 1.76 -13.85 -18.57
N GLY A 16 2.26 -15.10 -18.65
CA GLY A 16 2.94 -15.64 -19.84
C GLY A 16 4.17 -14.83 -20.28
N SER A 17 4.70 -14.01 -19.39
CA SER A 17 5.79 -13.07 -19.69
C SER A 17 7.14 -13.77 -19.81
N THR A 18 7.94 -13.37 -20.83
CA THR A 18 9.28 -13.88 -21.07
C THR A 18 10.28 -12.73 -21.23
N GLY A 19 11.57 -13.00 -21.04
CA GLY A 19 12.65 -12.04 -21.26
C GLY A 19 12.57 -10.81 -20.34
N ASP A 20 12.63 -9.62 -20.91
CA ASP A 20 12.66 -8.36 -20.13
C ASP A 20 11.33 -8.06 -19.42
N ARG A 21 10.22 -8.49 -20.00
CA ARG A 21 8.89 -8.41 -19.35
C ARG A 21 8.81 -9.26 -18.08
N LEU A 22 9.46 -10.42 -18.07
CA LEU A 22 9.56 -11.24 -16.87
C LEU A 22 10.35 -10.55 -15.75
N LYS A 23 11.44 -9.87 -16.10
CA LYS A 23 12.23 -9.09 -15.12
C LYS A 23 11.45 -7.93 -14.55
N GLU A 24 10.67 -7.24 -15.39
CA GLU A 24 9.78 -6.14 -14.96
C GLU A 24 8.69 -6.65 -14.02
N ALA A 25 7.97 -7.69 -14.40
CA ALA A 25 6.92 -8.32 -13.59
C ALA A 25 7.45 -8.82 -12.25
N THR A 26 8.69 -9.36 -12.22
CA THR A 26 9.36 -9.77 -10.98
C THR A 26 9.60 -8.57 -10.05
N LYS A 27 10.04 -7.43 -10.58
CA LYS A 27 10.25 -6.21 -9.78
C LYS A 27 8.94 -5.63 -9.26
N ILE A 28 7.87 -5.68 -10.05
CA ILE A 28 6.52 -5.26 -9.65
C ILE A 28 6.04 -6.12 -8.46
N ASN A 29 6.11 -7.44 -8.60
CA ASN A 29 5.69 -8.36 -7.53
C ASN A 29 6.55 -8.22 -6.26
N LEU A 30 7.84 -7.95 -6.38
CA LEU A 30 8.70 -7.67 -5.23
C LEU A 30 8.27 -6.39 -4.50
N SER A 31 7.92 -5.34 -5.24
CA SER A 31 7.42 -4.09 -4.64
C SER A 31 6.09 -4.28 -3.93
N LEU A 32 5.17 -5.07 -4.48
CA LEU A 32 3.90 -5.41 -3.85
C LEU A 32 4.09 -6.29 -2.62
N SER A 33 5.05 -7.22 -2.64
CA SER A 33 5.43 -8.00 -1.45
C SER A 33 5.98 -7.10 -0.34
N SER A 34 6.83 -6.14 -0.68
CA SER A 34 7.34 -5.14 0.29
C SER A 34 6.20 -4.32 0.88
N LEU A 35 5.19 -3.96 0.08
CA LEU A 35 3.99 -3.27 0.56
C LEU A 35 3.20 -4.14 1.56
N CYS A 36 3.05 -5.44 1.29
CA CYS A 36 2.43 -6.38 2.23
C CYS A 36 3.19 -6.45 3.56
N HIS A 37 4.53 -6.46 3.52
CA HIS A 37 5.37 -6.45 4.72
C HIS A 37 5.20 -5.17 5.55
N VAL A 38 5.16 -4.00 4.89
CA VAL A 38 4.90 -2.71 5.56
C VAL A 38 3.53 -2.73 6.24
N ILE A 39 2.47 -3.15 5.56
CA ILE A 39 1.11 -3.23 6.13
C ILE A 39 1.08 -4.20 7.32
N SER A 40 1.73 -5.34 7.20
CA SER A 40 1.81 -6.31 8.30
C SER A 40 2.55 -5.73 9.51
N ALA A 41 3.66 -5.04 9.30
CA ALA A 41 4.42 -4.40 10.37
C ALA A 41 3.64 -3.26 11.04
N LEU A 42 2.90 -2.46 10.29
CA LEU A 42 2.05 -1.38 10.82
C LEU A 42 0.90 -1.87 11.71
N THR A 43 0.48 -3.11 11.53
CA THR A 43 -0.62 -3.73 12.28
C THR A 43 -0.13 -4.68 13.39
N ASP A 44 1.16 -4.92 13.47
CA ASP A 44 1.77 -5.72 14.53
C ASP A 44 2.20 -4.84 15.70
N PRO A 45 1.59 -4.98 16.91
CA PRO A 45 1.97 -4.18 18.06
C PRO A 45 3.39 -4.47 18.56
N LYS A 46 4.02 -5.56 18.13
CA LYS A 46 5.39 -5.92 18.49
C LYS A 46 6.44 -5.38 17.51
N ALA A 47 6.01 -4.86 16.37
CA ALA A 47 6.93 -4.34 15.38
C ALA A 47 7.62 -3.06 15.88
N THR A 48 8.95 -3.11 15.95
CA THR A 48 9.79 -1.96 16.34
C THR A 48 10.25 -1.14 15.15
N HIS A 49 10.15 -1.70 13.95
CA HIS A 49 10.61 -1.06 12.71
C HIS A 49 9.64 -1.36 11.57
N ILE A 50 9.32 -0.33 10.81
CA ILE A 50 8.48 -0.44 9.62
C ILE A 50 9.37 -0.33 8.37
N PRO A 51 9.40 -1.36 7.49
CA PRO A 51 10.37 -1.46 6.41
C PRO A 51 9.95 -0.63 5.17
N TYR A 52 9.72 0.69 5.33
CA TYR A 52 9.35 1.57 4.21
C TYR A 52 10.42 1.67 3.12
N ARG A 53 11.69 1.41 3.47
CA ARG A 53 12.82 1.55 2.54
C ARG A 53 13.09 0.33 1.68
N ASP A 54 12.34 -0.76 1.87
CA ASP A 54 12.52 -2.02 1.13
C ASP A 54 12.13 -1.89 -0.35
N SER A 55 11.30 -0.91 -0.69
CA SER A 55 11.00 -0.59 -2.09
C SER A 55 10.75 0.90 -2.30
N LYS A 56 10.91 1.36 -3.55
CA LYS A 56 10.55 2.74 -3.92
C LYS A 56 9.06 3.00 -3.71
N LEU A 57 8.21 2.00 -3.96
CA LEU A 57 6.76 2.07 -3.76
C LEU A 57 6.43 2.34 -2.29
N THR A 58 6.96 1.54 -1.36
CA THR A 58 6.68 1.70 0.07
C THR A 58 7.20 3.01 0.62
N ARG A 59 8.32 3.51 0.09
CA ARG A 59 8.85 4.81 0.45
C ARG A 59 7.96 5.95 -0.06
N LEU A 60 7.44 5.83 -1.28
CA LEU A 60 6.50 6.82 -1.86
C LEU A 60 5.19 6.89 -1.08
N LEU A 61 4.70 5.73 -0.62
CA LEU A 61 3.45 5.60 0.12
C LEU A 61 3.61 5.78 1.65
N GLN A 62 4.79 6.13 2.14
CA GLN A 62 5.08 6.19 3.58
C GLN A 62 4.09 7.08 4.35
N ASP A 63 3.79 8.27 3.85
CA ASP A 63 2.84 9.18 4.50
C ASP A 63 1.40 8.66 4.45
N SER A 64 1.07 7.89 3.43
CA SER A 64 -0.26 7.28 3.26
C SER A 64 -0.46 6.04 4.14
N LEU A 65 0.61 5.43 4.61
CA LEU A 65 0.61 4.19 5.39
C LEU A 65 1.16 4.46 6.80
N GLY A 66 0.29 4.88 7.71
CA GLY A 66 0.66 5.19 9.09
C GLY A 66 1.15 6.62 9.32
N GLY A 67 1.13 7.49 8.30
CA GLY A 67 1.59 8.87 8.36
C GLY A 67 0.49 9.91 8.47
N ASN A 68 0.78 11.13 7.99
CA ASN A 68 -0.07 12.32 8.11
C ASN A 68 -1.02 12.48 6.92
N THR A 69 -1.83 11.45 6.60
CA THR A 69 -2.85 11.54 5.54
C THR A 69 -4.13 10.81 5.91
N LYS A 70 -5.24 11.20 5.29
CA LYS A 70 -6.43 10.37 5.22
C LYS A 70 -6.30 9.48 3.99
N THR A 71 -6.25 8.18 4.20
CA THR A 71 -6.04 7.21 3.13
C THR A 71 -7.25 6.29 2.98
N VAL A 72 -7.69 6.10 1.75
CA VAL A 72 -8.71 5.13 1.37
C VAL A 72 -8.05 4.11 0.45
N MET A 73 -8.22 2.84 0.74
CA MET A 73 -7.77 1.75 -0.10
C MET A 73 -8.97 1.11 -0.81
N ILE A 74 -8.87 1.01 -2.12
CA ILE A 74 -9.83 0.29 -2.97
C ILE A 74 -9.22 -1.04 -3.35
N ALA A 75 -9.92 -2.14 -3.04
CA ALA A 75 -9.50 -3.49 -3.38
C ALA A 75 -10.50 -4.10 -4.36
N ASN A 76 -10.02 -4.53 -5.51
CA ASN A 76 -10.83 -5.17 -6.54
C ASN A 76 -10.75 -6.68 -6.41
N VAL A 77 -11.89 -7.36 -6.52
CA VAL A 77 -12.01 -8.81 -6.47
C VAL A 77 -12.90 -9.30 -7.60
N GLY A 78 -12.64 -10.49 -8.10
CA GLY A 78 -13.43 -11.12 -9.16
C GLY A 78 -14.30 -12.26 -8.63
N PRO A 79 -15.46 -12.55 -9.28
CA PRO A 79 -16.38 -13.60 -8.85
C PRO A 79 -16.00 -15.00 -9.38
N ALA A 80 -15.00 -15.10 -10.25
CA ALA A 80 -14.63 -16.36 -10.88
C ALA A 80 -13.98 -17.34 -9.88
N ASP A 81 -14.39 -18.60 -9.91
CA ASP A 81 -13.92 -19.66 -9.04
C ASP A 81 -12.42 -19.94 -9.18
N TYR A 82 -11.89 -19.88 -10.40
CA TYR A 82 -10.44 -20.05 -10.64
C TYR A 82 -9.58 -18.91 -10.06
N ASN A 83 -10.17 -17.78 -9.66
CA ASN A 83 -9.51 -16.67 -8.99
C ASN A 83 -9.76 -16.66 -7.47
N PHE A 84 -10.30 -17.73 -6.91
CA PHE A 84 -10.65 -17.81 -5.49
C PHE A 84 -9.47 -17.48 -4.57
N ASP A 85 -8.31 -18.08 -4.82
CA ASP A 85 -7.11 -17.85 -4.01
C ASP A 85 -6.64 -16.40 -4.07
N GLU A 86 -6.70 -15.76 -5.24
CA GLU A 86 -6.32 -14.35 -5.40
C GLU A 86 -7.32 -13.43 -4.69
N THR A 87 -8.59 -13.71 -4.81
CA THR A 87 -9.65 -12.98 -4.11
C THR A 87 -9.47 -13.09 -2.59
N MET A 88 -9.22 -14.28 -2.07
CA MET A 88 -8.97 -14.49 -0.64
C MET A 88 -7.72 -13.76 -0.15
N ASN A 89 -6.65 -13.75 -0.93
CA ASN A 89 -5.44 -13.01 -0.60
C ASN A 89 -5.68 -11.50 -0.58
N THR A 90 -6.43 -10.99 -1.57
CA THR A 90 -6.82 -9.58 -1.64
C THR A 90 -7.67 -9.16 -0.43
N LEU A 91 -8.65 -9.97 -0.04
CA LEU A 91 -9.49 -9.70 1.12
C LEU A 91 -8.71 -9.73 2.44
N ARG A 92 -7.79 -10.69 2.61
CA ARG A 92 -6.91 -10.74 3.78
C ARG A 92 -6.00 -9.51 3.85
N TYR A 93 -5.48 -9.09 2.72
CA TYR A 93 -4.65 -7.91 2.61
C TYR A 93 -5.42 -6.63 2.95
N ALA A 94 -6.61 -6.46 2.37
CA ALA A 94 -7.48 -5.32 2.64
C ALA A 94 -7.92 -5.27 4.12
N SER A 95 -8.22 -6.43 4.71
CA SER A 95 -8.55 -6.54 6.14
C SER A 95 -7.42 -6.08 7.04
N ARG A 96 -6.16 -6.40 6.71
CA ARG A 96 -5.00 -5.89 7.45
C ARG A 96 -4.84 -4.39 7.26
N ALA A 97 -4.92 -3.90 6.01
CA ALA A 97 -4.80 -2.48 5.71
C ALA A 97 -5.84 -1.63 6.45
N LYS A 98 -7.05 -2.13 6.65
CA LYS A 98 -8.11 -1.48 7.44
C LYS A 98 -7.68 -1.16 8.87
N ASN A 99 -6.77 -1.92 9.45
CA ASN A 99 -6.31 -1.75 10.84
C ASN A 99 -5.17 -0.73 10.97
N ILE A 100 -4.65 -0.20 9.87
CA ILE A 100 -3.62 0.83 9.89
C ILE A 100 -4.22 2.12 10.46
N GLN A 101 -3.52 2.71 11.42
CA GLN A 101 -3.89 3.98 12.03
C GLN A 101 -3.02 5.10 11.48
N ASN A 102 -3.59 5.93 10.62
CA ASN A 102 -2.97 7.19 10.21
C ASN A 102 -3.26 8.27 11.26
N LYS A 103 -2.35 9.25 11.36
CA LYS A 103 -2.49 10.39 12.28
C LYS A 103 -2.56 11.69 11.46
N PRO A 104 -3.66 11.94 10.75
CA PRO A 104 -3.78 13.12 9.91
C PRO A 104 -3.83 14.38 10.77
N ARG A 105 -3.03 15.36 10.42
CA ARG A 105 -3.03 16.71 11.00
C ARG A 105 -3.35 17.69 9.89
N ILE A 106 -4.01 18.79 10.24
CA ILE A 106 -4.24 19.89 9.30
C ILE A 106 -2.87 20.54 9.03
N ASN A 107 -2.48 20.57 7.77
CA ASN A 107 -1.28 21.28 7.34
C ASN A 107 -1.66 22.76 7.15
N GLU A 108 -1.49 23.57 8.18
CA GLU A 108 -1.71 25.00 8.12
C GLU A 108 -0.37 25.74 7.86
N ASP A 109 -0.41 26.79 7.04
CA ASP A 109 0.70 27.72 6.97
C ASP A 109 0.83 28.40 8.35
N PRO A 110 2.04 28.48 8.94
CA PRO A 110 2.24 29.16 10.22
C PRO A 110 1.70 30.58 10.28
N LYS A 111 1.61 31.26 9.15
CA LYS A 111 0.99 32.60 9.03
C LYS A 111 -0.52 32.57 9.17
N ASP A 112 -1.18 31.55 8.61
CA ASP A 112 -2.62 31.41 8.72
C ASP A 112 -3.05 30.96 10.14
N ALA A 113 -2.23 30.17 10.82
CA ALA A 113 -2.44 29.80 12.20
C ALA A 113 -2.39 31.03 13.13
N LEU A 114 -1.43 31.92 12.92
CA LEU A 114 -1.32 33.20 13.64
C LEU A 114 -2.50 34.13 13.43
N LEU A 115 -3.06 34.18 12.19
CA LEU A 115 -4.21 35.01 11.87
C LEU A 115 -5.52 34.53 12.51
N ARG A 116 -5.60 33.26 12.93
CA ARG A 116 -6.76 32.72 13.66
C ARG A 116 -6.74 33.01 15.15
N GLU A 117 -5.57 33.29 15.72
CA GLU A 117 -5.41 33.64 17.13
C GLU A 117 -5.72 35.11 17.43
N TYR A 118 -5.81 35.94 16.38
CA TYR A 118 -6.18 37.35 16.47
C TYR A 118 -7.58 37.60 15.92
#